data_2024ecd1cdf5ba140c70bc65168ab6f0
#
_entry.id   2024ecd1cdf5ba140c70bc65168ab6f0
#
_cell.length_a   1.000
_cell.length_b   1.000
_cell.length_c   1.000
_cell.angle_alpha   90.00
_cell.angle_beta   90.00
_cell.angle_gamma   90.00
#
_symmetry.space_group_name_H-M   'P 1'
#
loop_
_entity.id
_entity.type
_entity.pdbx_description
1 polymer ?
#
loop_
_entity_poly.entity_id
_entity_poly.type
_entity_poly.pdbx_seq_one_letter_code
_entity_poly.pdbx_strand_id
1 'polypeptide(L)'
;ARATRVQATVDAFEDSGLFLDIIDIPEMCLRNVASLLPQDVDGLATLYLTRDYGLITLTRQGTLYLARRLEVGERALSAADDPDRREALLGNIVLEIQRSLDYYESHFSQPAIGTLAIAPTETETGYLNTYLDANIDIDIAPLDINDLVAGEVPLERAEQARCLLAIGAALRTEEVAL
;
A
#
# COMPACT_ATOMS: atom_id res chain seq x y z
N ALA A 1 -7.56 -14.01 -7.27
CA ALA A 1 -7.45 -13.71 -8.71
C ALA A 1 -8.29 -14.72 -9.50
N ARG A 2 -8.89 -14.32 -10.63
CA ARG A 2 -9.56 -15.31 -11.51
C ARG A 2 -8.47 -16.15 -12.17
N ALA A 3 -8.57 -17.47 -12.12
CA ALA A 3 -7.60 -18.41 -12.70
C ALA A 3 -7.27 -18.06 -14.18
N THR A 4 -8.27 -17.61 -14.95
CA THR A 4 -8.10 -17.16 -16.35
C THR A 4 -7.15 -15.96 -16.51
N ARG A 5 -7.08 -15.05 -15.52
CA ARG A 5 -6.14 -13.92 -15.56
C ARG A 5 -4.72 -14.36 -15.28
N VAL A 6 -4.55 -15.24 -14.31
CA VAL A 6 -3.24 -15.81 -13.97
C VAL A 6 -2.70 -16.56 -15.18
N GLN A 7 -3.53 -17.42 -15.78
CA GLN A 7 -3.13 -18.20 -16.96
C GLN A 7 -2.75 -17.29 -18.14
N ALA A 8 -3.53 -16.25 -18.42
CA ALA A 8 -3.20 -15.31 -19.50
C ALA A 8 -1.87 -14.59 -19.28
N THR A 9 -1.50 -14.32 -18.01
CA THR A 9 -0.18 -13.75 -17.70
C THR A 9 0.92 -14.77 -17.94
N VAL A 10 0.74 -16.01 -17.48
CA VAL A 10 1.70 -17.11 -17.71
C VAL A 10 1.92 -17.30 -19.21
N ASP A 11 0.84 -17.45 -19.99
CA ASP A 11 0.91 -17.65 -21.44
C ASP A 11 1.69 -16.51 -22.13
N ALA A 12 1.45 -15.25 -21.74
CA ALA A 12 2.14 -14.10 -22.32
C ALA A 12 3.65 -14.11 -22.05
N PHE A 13 4.09 -14.55 -20.86
CA PHE A 13 5.52 -14.70 -20.54
C PHE A 13 6.15 -15.87 -21.28
N GLU A 14 5.47 -17.02 -21.36
CA GLU A 14 5.91 -18.19 -22.13
C GLU A 14 6.07 -17.88 -23.61
N ASP A 15 5.08 -17.22 -24.22
CA ASP A 15 5.10 -16.79 -25.63
C ASP A 15 6.24 -15.79 -25.92
N SER A 16 6.63 -14.99 -24.91
CA SER A 16 7.75 -14.04 -25.01
C SER A 16 9.12 -14.68 -24.77
N GLY A 17 9.18 -15.96 -24.42
CA GLY A 17 10.40 -16.67 -24.05
C GLY A 17 11.01 -16.17 -22.74
N LEU A 18 10.23 -15.50 -21.89
CA LEU A 18 10.64 -15.03 -20.57
C LEU A 18 10.23 -16.08 -19.52
N PHE A 19 11.15 -16.35 -18.62
CA PHE A 19 10.85 -17.25 -17.50
C PHE A 19 10.06 -16.49 -16.44
N LEU A 20 8.91 -17.02 -16.05
CA LEU A 20 8.07 -16.50 -14.99
C LEU A 20 8.18 -17.40 -13.76
N ASP A 21 8.83 -16.90 -12.74
CA ASP A 21 9.08 -17.64 -11.49
C ASP A 21 7.93 -17.47 -10.51
N ILE A 22 7.53 -16.21 -10.27
CA ILE A 22 6.54 -15.84 -9.27
C ILE A 22 5.57 -14.80 -9.83
N ILE A 23 4.29 -14.96 -9.50
CA ILE A 23 3.27 -13.92 -9.66
C ILE A 23 2.90 -13.44 -8.26
N ASP A 24 3.28 -12.21 -7.94
CA ASP A 24 2.96 -11.62 -6.65
C ASP A 24 1.63 -10.86 -6.67
N ILE A 25 1.10 -10.55 -5.49
CA ILE A 25 -0.13 -9.76 -5.30
C ILE A 25 0.21 -8.41 -4.65
N PRO A 26 -0.59 -7.37 -4.89
CA PRO A 26 -0.32 -6.02 -4.36
C PRO A 26 -0.04 -5.99 -2.86
N GLU A 27 -0.76 -6.79 -2.10
CA GLU A 27 -0.62 -6.88 -0.64
C GLU A 27 0.78 -7.36 -0.21
N MET A 28 1.33 -8.33 -0.94
CA MET A 28 2.67 -8.85 -0.66
C MET A 28 3.76 -7.91 -1.16
N CYS A 29 3.53 -7.23 -2.29
CA CYS A 29 4.45 -6.18 -2.76
C CYS A 29 4.55 -5.04 -1.73
N LEU A 30 3.42 -4.59 -1.19
CA LEU A 30 3.40 -3.56 -0.14
C LEU A 30 4.07 -4.04 1.15
N ARG A 31 3.85 -5.30 1.55
CA ARG A 31 4.53 -5.91 2.69
C ARG A 31 6.05 -5.92 2.50
N ASN A 32 6.54 -6.23 1.30
CA ASN A 32 7.96 -6.23 1.00
C ASN A 32 8.56 -4.81 1.14
N VAL A 33 7.86 -3.79 0.67
CA VAL A 33 8.28 -2.39 0.85
C VAL A 33 8.24 -2.00 2.33
N ALA A 34 7.15 -2.31 3.03
CA ALA A 34 6.97 -2.01 4.44
C ALA A 34 8.08 -2.61 5.32
N SER A 35 8.55 -3.82 4.99
CA SER A 35 9.64 -4.49 5.74
C SER A 35 10.99 -3.77 5.68
N LEU A 36 11.18 -2.81 4.79
CA LEU A 36 12.37 -1.96 4.74
C LEU A 36 12.25 -0.73 5.65
N LEU A 37 11.04 -0.40 6.10
CA LEU A 37 10.81 0.73 7.00
C LEU A 37 11.12 0.33 8.44
N PRO A 38 11.90 1.13 9.18
CA PRO A 38 12.23 0.81 10.58
C PRO A 38 11.00 0.68 11.47
N GLN A 39 9.91 1.37 11.16
CA GLN A 39 8.64 1.31 11.90
C GLN A 39 7.97 -0.08 11.82
N ASP A 40 8.27 -0.89 10.80
CA ASP A 40 7.70 -2.25 10.66
C ASP A 40 8.09 -3.17 11.84
N VAL A 41 9.19 -2.88 12.53
CA VAL A 41 9.62 -3.62 13.74
C VAL A 41 8.55 -3.53 14.84
N ASP A 42 7.97 -2.35 15.03
CA ASP A 42 6.95 -2.06 16.04
C ASP A 42 5.52 -2.15 15.47
N GLY A 43 5.39 -2.48 14.20
CA GLY A 43 4.14 -2.56 13.45
C GLY A 43 3.84 -1.29 12.67
N LEU A 44 3.44 -1.49 11.42
CA LEU A 44 3.21 -0.43 10.46
C LEU A 44 1.88 -0.64 9.73
N ALA A 45 1.07 0.41 9.67
CA ALA A 45 -0.03 0.51 8.72
C ALA A 45 0.47 1.17 7.43
N THR A 46 0.03 0.70 6.27
CA THR A 46 0.33 1.36 5.00
C THR A 46 -0.96 1.63 4.24
N LEU A 47 -1.17 2.87 3.83
CA LEU A 47 -2.24 3.28 2.93
C LEU A 47 -1.67 3.44 1.52
N TYR A 48 -2.15 2.63 0.59
CA TYR A 48 -1.84 2.71 -0.84
C TYR A 48 -3.10 3.03 -1.63
N LEU A 49 -3.08 4.12 -2.39
CA LEU A 49 -4.16 4.49 -3.27
C LEU A 49 -3.77 4.23 -4.72
N THR A 50 -4.59 3.46 -5.40
CA THR A 50 -4.56 3.38 -6.86
C THR A 50 -5.52 4.39 -7.45
N ARG A 51 -5.58 4.46 -8.77
CA ARG A 51 -6.55 5.30 -9.46
C ARG A 51 -8.00 5.03 -9.04
N ASP A 52 -8.38 3.77 -8.83
CA ASP A 52 -9.78 3.34 -8.68
C ASP A 52 -10.13 2.79 -7.30
N TYR A 53 -9.15 2.40 -6.49
CA TYR A 53 -9.35 1.83 -5.16
C TYR A 53 -8.18 2.13 -4.25
N GLY A 54 -8.37 1.93 -2.94
CA GLY A 54 -7.29 1.95 -1.97
C GLY A 54 -7.02 0.57 -1.38
N LEU A 55 -5.89 0.42 -0.73
CA LEU A 55 -5.49 -0.76 0.01
C LEU A 55 -4.82 -0.34 1.32
N ILE A 56 -5.32 -0.87 2.44
CA ILE A 56 -4.67 -0.76 3.73
C ILE A 56 -3.98 -2.09 4.01
N THR A 57 -2.71 -2.07 4.38
CA THR A 57 -2.00 -3.25 4.89
C THR A 57 -1.48 -2.97 6.29
N LEU A 58 -1.54 -3.97 7.17
CA LEU A 58 -0.94 -3.92 8.50
C LEU A 58 0.14 -4.99 8.57
N THR A 59 1.36 -4.54 8.84
CA THR A 59 2.54 -5.40 8.88
C THR A 59 3.28 -5.26 10.21
N ARG A 60 4.08 -6.26 10.56
CA ARG A 60 5.02 -6.23 11.67
C ARG A 60 6.13 -7.25 11.40
N GLN A 61 7.38 -6.81 11.45
CA GLN A 61 8.56 -7.65 11.27
C GLN A 61 8.49 -8.49 9.98
N GLY A 62 8.11 -7.85 8.88
CA GLY A 62 7.96 -8.47 7.57
C GLY A 62 6.75 -9.41 7.43
N THR A 63 5.90 -9.52 8.45
CA THR A 63 4.69 -10.35 8.40
C THR A 63 3.47 -9.49 8.09
N LEU A 64 2.68 -9.90 7.09
CA LEU A 64 1.39 -9.28 6.77
C LEU A 64 0.30 -9.88 7.66
N TYR A 65 -0.31 -9.08 8.51
CA TYR A 65 -1.40 -9.48 9.40
C TYR A 65 -2.78 -9.22 8.82
N LEU A 66 -2.92 -8.09 8.11
CA LEU A 66 -4.21 -7.70 7.55
C LEU A 66 -3.99 -6.94 6.23
N ALA A 67 -4.87 -7.21 5.28
CA ALA A 67 -5.05 -6.38 4.10
C ALA A 67 -6.54 -6.07 3.89
N ARG A 68 -6.85 -4.81 3.65
CA ARG A 68 -8.23 -4.34 3.46
C ARG A 68 -8.32 -3.43 2.25
N ARG A 69 -9.22 -3.77 1.33
CA ARG A 69 -9.50 -2.96 0.16
C ARG A 69 -10.50 -1.85 0.51
N LEU A 70 -10.23 -0.65 0.01
CA LEU A 70 -11.09 0.52 0.06
C LEU A 70 -11.72 0.76 -1.32
N GLU A 71 -12.97 1.18 -1.33
CA GLU A 71 -13.67 1.57 -2.57
C GLU A 71 -13.36 3.02 -3.00
N VAL A 72 -12.39 3.66 -2.37
CA VAL A 72 -11.92 5.03 -2.66
C VAL A 72 -10.53 4.96 -3.25
N GLY A 73 -10.35 5.52 -4.45
CA GLY A 73 -9.07 5.69 -5.11
C GLY A 73 -8.80 7.17 -5.44
N GLU A 74 -7.62 7.46 -6.00
CA GLU A 74 -7.19 8.82 -6.33
C GLU A 74 -8.19 9.56 -7.24
N ARG A 75 -8.78 8.85 -8.22
CA ARG A 75 -9.77 9.45 -9.14
C ARG A 75 -11.00 9.97 -8.41
N ALA A 76 -11.50 9.24 -7.43
CA ALA A 76 -12.66 9.67 -6.65
C ALA A 76 -12.34 10.91 -5.81
N LEU A 77 -11.16 10.96 -5.20
CA LEU A 77 -10.68 12.09 -4.42
C LEU A 77 -10.43 13.33 -5.30
N SER A 78 -9.76 13.16 -6.44
CA SER A 78 -9.45 14.25 -7.38
C SER A 78 -10.70 14.81 -8.06
N ALA A 79 -11.72 13.99 -8.31
CA ALA A 79 -12.98 14.39 -8.91
C ALA A 79 -14.00 14.99 -7.90
N ALA A 80 -13.64 15.04 -6.63
CA ALA A 80 -14.51 15.62 -5.59
C ALA A 80 -14.31 17.13 -5.51
N ASP A 81 -14.93 17.89 -6.43
CA ASP A 81 -14.89 19.36 -6.43
C ASP A 81 -15.70 19.94 -5.26
N ASP A 82 -16.76 19.25 -4.85
CA ASP A 82 -17.58 19.60 -3.68
C ASP A 82 -16.85 19.24 -2.37
N PRO A 83 -16.65 20.22 -1.46
CA PRO A 83 -15.99 20.00 -0.17
C PRO A 83 -16.67 18.92 0.68
N ASP A 84 -17.99 18.89 0.74
CA ASP A 84 -18.75 17.91 1.55
C ASP A 84 -18.54 16.49 1.02
N ARG A 85 -18.52 16.34 -0.30
CA ARG A 85 -18.23 15.05 -0.94
C ARG A 85 -16.80 14.60 -0.67
N ARG A 86 -15.84 15.52 -0.73
CA ARG A 86 -14.43 15.22 -0.44
C ARG A 86 -14.26 14.79 1.01
N GLU A 87 -14.87 15.51 1.94
CA GLU A 87 -14.85 15.18 3.36
C GLU A 87 -15.47 13.80 3.64
N ALA A 88 -16.58 13.46 3.00
CA ALA A 88 -17.20 12.15 3.11
C ALA A 88 -16.27 11.01 2.62
N LEU A 89 -15.54 11.21 1.51
CA LEU A 89 -14.56 10.23 1.01
C LEU A 89 -13.38 10.06 1.97
N LEU A 90 -12.85 11.16 2.48
CA LEU A 90 -11.76 11.14 3.47
C LEU A 90 -12.20 10.49 4.78
N GLY A 91 -13.40 10.81 5.25
CA GLY A 91 -14.00 10.17 6.44
C GLY A 91 -14.17 8.66 6.29
N ASN A 92 -14.51 8.19 5.09
CA ASN A 92 -14.55 6.74 4.81
C ASN A 92 -13.16 6.11 4.91
N ILE A 93 -12.11 6.77 4.43
CA ILE A 93 -10.73 6.27 4.55
C ILE A 93 -10.34 6.18 6.03
N VAL A 94 -10.57 7.24 6.81
CA VAL A 94 -10.32 7.27 8.26
C VAL A 94 -11.03 6.11 8.96
N LEU A 95 -12.32 5.93 8.69
CA LEU A 95 -13.13 4.87 9.31
C LEU A 95 -12.58 3.47 9.01
N GLU A 96 -12.15 3.21 7.77
CA GLU A 96 -11.61 1.90 7.39
C GLU A 96 -10.22 1.67 7.98
N ILE A 97 -9.40 2.72 8.13
CA ILE A 97 -8.11 2.63 8.85
C ILE A 97 -8.37 2.28 10.32
N GLN A 98 -9.23 3.03 11.02
CA GLN A 98 -9.56 2.77 12.42
C GLN A 98 -10.11 1.35 12.62
N ARG A 99 -11.05 0.90 11.79
CA ARG A 99 -11.56 -0.47 11.81
C ARG A 99 -10.48 -1.53 11.60
N SER A 100 -9.48 -1.22 10.80
CA SER A 100 -8.38 -2.15 10.55
C SER A 100 -7.44 -2.25 11.75
N LEU A 101 -7.14 -1.11 12.39
CA LEU A 101 -6.35 -1.06 13.62
C LEU A 101 -7.06 -1.76 14.78
N ASP A 102 -8.35 -1.47 15.00
CA ASP A 102 -9.17 -2.13 16.04
C ASP A 102 -9.24 -3.65 15.82
N TYR A 103 -9.40 -4.08 14.58
CA TYR A 103 -9.41 -5.51 14.24
C TYR A 103 -8.05 -6.15 14.57
N TYR A 104 -6.95 -5.48 14.22
CA TYR A 104 -5.61 -5.97 14.47
C TYR A 104 -5.36 -6.15 15.97
N GLU A 105 -5.64 -5.15 16.79
CA GLU A 105 -5.45 -5.20 18.23
C GLU A 105 -6.28 -6.29 18.89
N SER A 106 -7.55 -6.44 18.47
CA SER A 106 -8.46 -7.40 19.09
C SER A 106 -8.22 -8.85 18.67
N HIS A 107 -7.62 -9.11 17.49
CA HIS A 107 -7.55 -10.48 16.95
C HIS A 107 -6.14 -11.09 16.94
N PHE A 108 -5.10 -10.26 16.89
CA PHE A 108 -3.75 -10.79 16.75
C PHE A 108 -2.90 -10.76 18.03
N SER A 109 -3.43 -10.21 19.11
CA SER A 109 -2.72 -10.08 20.41
C SER A 109 -1.33 -9.41 20.27
N GLN A 110 -1.21 -8.50 19.32
CA GLN A 110 0.00 -7.71 19.08
C GLN A 110 -0.13 -6.32 19.70
N PRO A 111 0.97 -5.65 20.04
CA PRO A 111 0.93 -4.25 20.46
C PRO A 111 0.30 -3.37 19.36
N ALA A 112 -0.34 -2.29 19.78
CA ALA A 112 -0.94 -1.31 18.86
C ALA A 112 0.07 -0.80 17.82
N ILE A 113 -0.44 -0.50 16.63
CA ILE A 113 0.34 0.12 15.56
C ILE A 113 0.33 1.64 15.76
N GLY A 114 1.50 2.24 15.85
CA GLY A 114 1.66 3.67 16.10
C GLY A 114 1.94 4.53 14.87
N THR A 115 2.11 3.93 13.68
CA THR A 115 2.48 4.67 12.46
C THR A 115 1.66 4.21 11.26
N LEU A 116 1.19 5.19 10.47
CA LEU A 116 0.60 5.00 9.15
C LEU A 116 1.52 5.59 8.08
N ALA A 117 2.11 4.76 7.23
CA ALA A 117 2.82 5.19 6.05
C ALA A 117 1.84 5.43 4.89
N ILE A 118 1.94 6.59 4.25
CA ILE A 118 1.16 6.92 3.06
C ILE A 118 2.02 6.71 1.83
N ALA A 119 1.66 5.74 1.01
CA ALA A 119 2.35 5.45 -0.24
C ALA A 119 2.28 6.62 -1.23
N PRO A 120 3.27 6.79 -2.11
CA PRO A 120 3.23 7.79 -3.16
C PRO A 120 1.97 7.70 -4.01
N THR A 121 1.46 8.84 -4.44
CA THR A 121 0.28 8.98 -5.30
C THR A 121 0.66 9.68 -6.59
N GLU A 122 -0.02 9.37 -7.71
CA GLU A 122 0.21 10.04 -8.99
C GLU A 122 -0.28 11.49 -8.98
N THR A 123 -1.31 11.77 -8.19
CA THR A 123 -1.90 13.11 -8.05
C THR A 123 -1.50 13.75 -6.73
N GLU A 124 -1.58 15.09 -6.68
CA GLU A 124 -1.34 15.85 -5.46
C GLU A 124 -2.43 15.54 -4.42
N THR A 125 -2.04 14.99 -3.28
CA THR A 125 -2.95 14.59 -2.19
C THR A 125 -2.55 15.17 -0.84
N GLY A 126 -1.86 16.33 -0.83
CA GLY A 126 -1.40 16.96 0.42
C GLY A 126 -2.51 17.17 1.45
N TYR A 127 -3.75 17.43 1.00
CA TYR A 127 -4.92 17.51 1.87
C TYR A 127 -5.27 16.18 2.56
N LEU A 128 -4.94 15.01 1.96
CA LEU A 128 -5.15 13.69 2.56
C LEU A 128 -4.31 13.54 3.83
N ASN A 129 -3.02 13.83 3.74
CA ASN A 129 -2.11 13.73 4.88
C ASN A 129 -2.58 14.61 6.04
N THR A 130 -2.90 15.86 5.75
CA THR A 130 -3.41 16.82 6.75
C THR A 130 -4.73 16.35 7.38
N TYR A 131 -5.62 15.77 6.58
CA TYR A 131 -6.89 15.25 7.09
C TYR A 131 -6.70 14.01 7.97
N LEU A 132 -5.84 13.09 7.56
CA LEU A 132 -5.52 11.89 8.33
C LEU A 132 -4.86 12.24 9.66
N ASP A 133 -3.88 13.13 9.66
CA ASP A 133 -3.18 13.61 10.86
C ASP A 133 -4.13 14.27 11.88
N ALA A 134 -5.16 14.96 11.39
CA ALA A 134 -6.17 15.58 12.24
C ALA A 134 -7.25 14.61 12.78
N ASN A 135 -7.40 13.41 12.21
CA ASN A 135 -8.53 12.51 12.50
C ASN A 135 -8.13 11.11 12.95
N ILE A 136 -6.83 10.78 12.97
CA ILE A 136 -6.32 9.47 13.44
C ILE A 136 -5.23 9.74 14.48
N ASP A 137 -5.30 9.04 15.61
CA ASP A 137 -4.36 9.20 16.75
C ASP A 137 -3.15 8.26 16.61
N ILE A 138 -2.47 8.31 15.46
CA ILE A 138 -1.18 7.65 15.20
C ILE A 138 -0.33 8.56 14.29
N ASP A 139 0.97 8.37 14.27
CA ASP A 139 1.90 9.15 13.45
C ASP A 139 1.64 8.91 11.95
N ILE A 140 1.48 9.99 11.19
CA ILE A 140 1.30 9.94 9.74
C ILE A 140 2.64 10.26 9.06
N ALA A 141 3.18 9.32 8.29
CA ALA A 141 4.46 9.48 7.60
C ALA A 141 4.31 9.28 6.08
N PRO A 142 4.83 10.19 5.25
CA PRO A 142 4.93 9.91 3.82
C PRO A 142 5.96 8.79 3.58
N LEU A 143 5.65 7.88 2.65
CA LEU A 143 6.60 6.89 2.19
C LEU A 143 7.33 7.44 0.96
N ASP A 144 8.66 7.51 1.01
CA ASP A 144 9.52 7.84 -0.13
C ASP A 144 10.38 6.63 -0.50
N ILE A 145 10.20 6.13 -1.72
CA ILE A 145 10.95 4.96 -2.21
C ILE A 145 12.45 5.26 -2.33
N ASN A 146 12.82 6.51 -2.61
CA ASN A 146 14.22 6.92 -2.74
C ASN A 146 15.00 6.76 -1.42
N ASP A 147 14.32 6.81 -0.28
CA ASP A 147 14.93 6.57 1.04
C ASP A 147 15.17 5.07 1.31
N LEU A 148 14.50 4.20 0.58
CA LEU A 148 14.50 2.74 0.81
C LEU A 148 15.37 1.99 -0.18
N VAL A 149 15.41 2.45 -1.42
CA VAL A 149 16.07 1.76 -2.53
C VAL A 149 17.02 2.72 -3.25
N ALA A 150 18.29 2.39 -3.27
CA ALA A 150 19.28 3.19 -4.00
C ALA A 150 19.07 3.08 -5.51
N GLY A 151 18.96 4.22 -6.18
CA GLY A 151 18.87 4.35 -7.63
C GLY A 151 19.92 5.31 -8.16
N GLU A 152 20.26 5.24 -9.45
CA GLU A 152 21.18 6.20 -10.09
C GLU A 152 20.58 7.61 -10.14
N VAL A 153 19.27 7.68 -10.29
CA VAL A 153 18.49 8.94 -10.33
C VAL A 153 17.29 8.78 -9.41
N PRO A 154 17.02 9.76 -8.53
CA PRO A 154 15.83 9.74 -7.70
C PRO A 154 14.55 9.73 -8.55
N LEU A 155 13.58 8.92 -8.16
CA LEU A 155 12.28 8.85 -8.80
C LEU A 155 11.41 10.04 -8.36
N GLU A 156 10.78 10.69 -9.31
CA GLU A 156 9.72 11.64 -9.01
C GLU A 156 8.51 10.94 -8.36
N ARG A 157 7.73 11.67 -7.56
CA ARG A 157 6.59 11.11 -6.81
C ARG A 157 5.64 10.27 -7.67
N ALA A 158 5.28 10.77 -8.85
CA ALA A 158 4.38 10.05 -9.75
C ALA A 158 5.01 8.78 -10.34
N GLU A 159 6.33 8.76 -10.49
CA GLU A 159 7.09 7.57 -10.90
C GLU A 159 7.14 6.54 -9.78
N GLN A 160 7.40 7.00 -8.55
CA GLN A 160 7.34 6.15 -7.37
C GLN A 160 5.97 5.47 -7.25
N ALA A 161 4.87 6.22 -7.42
CA ALA A 161 3.52 5.69 -7.37
C ALA A 161 3.28 4.59 -8.41
N ARG A 162 3.74 4.80 -9.65
CA ARG A 162 3.61 3.81 -10.73
C ARG A 162 4.48 2.57 -10.55
N CYS A 163 5.67 2.75 -9.97
CA CYS A 163 6.65 1.68 -9.83
C CYS A 163 6.56 0.93 -8.49
N LEU A 164 5.80 1.42 -7.51
CA LEU A 164 5.78 0.90 -6.15
C LEU A 164 5.57 -0.61 -6.07
N LEU A 165 4.56 -1.12 -6.76
CA LEU A 165 4.28 -2.57 -6.73
C LEU A 165 5.35 -3.39 -7.45
N ALA A 166 5.93 -2.87 -8.54
CA ALA A 166 7.02 -3.54 -9.24
C ALA A 166 8.29 -3.59 -8.37
N ILE A 167 8.61 -2.49 -7.69
CA ILE A 167 9.70 -2.44 -6.71
C ILE A 167 9.44 -3.42 -5.56
N GLY A 168 8.22 -3.41 -5.01
CA GLY A 168 7.83 -4.35 -3.96
C GLY A 168 7.92 -5.82 -4.39
N ALA A 169 7.58 -6.15 -5.63
CA ALA A 169 7.78 -7.49 -6.17
C ALA A 169 9.26 -7.86 -6.28
N ALA A 170 10.11 -6.92 -6.73
CA ALA A 170 11.55 -7.13 -6.85
C ALA A 170 12.27 -7.27 -5.49
N LEU A 171 11.68 -6.72 -4.42
CA LEU A 171 12.20 -6.82 -3.05
C LEU A 171 11.85 -8.15 -2.37
N ARG A 172 11.17 -9.06 -3.05
CA ARG A 172 10.81 -10.35 -2.49
C ARG A 172 12.08 -11.16 -2.15
N THR A 173 12.14 -11.62 -0.91
CA THR A 173 13.25 -12.45 -0.40
C THR A 173 12.84 -13.89 -0.10
N GLU A 174 11.55 -14.20 -0.16
CA GLU A 174 11.04 -15.54 0.14
C GLU A 174 11.30 -16.48 -1.03
N GLU A 175 11.96 -17.59 -0.74
CA GLU A 175 12.07 -18.70 -1.67
C GLU A 175 10.75 -19.47 -1.73
N VAL A 176 10.33 -19.87 -2.93
CA VAL A 176 9.19 -20.77 -3.09
C VAL A 176 9.63 -22.16 -2.63
N ALA A 177 9.08 -22.64 -1.52
CA ALA A 177 9.14 -24.07 -1.21
C ALA A 177 8.20 -24.80 -2.17
N LEU A 178 8.75 -25.47 -3.17
CA LEU A 178 8.04 -26.40 -4.03
C LEU A 178 7.72 -27.69 -3.29
#